data_2361b05fe1b685137293c5b7442c48ea
#
_entry.id   2361b05fe1b685137293c5b7442c48ea
#
_cell.length_a   1.000
_cell.length_b   1.000
_cell.length_c   1.000
_cell.angle_alpha   90.00
_cell.angle_beta   90.00
_cell.angle_gamma   90.00
#
_symmetry.space_group_name_H-M   'P 1'
#
loop_
_entity.id
_entity.type
_entity.pdbx_description
1 polymer ?
#
loop_
_entity_poly.entity_id
_entity_poly.type
_entity_poly.pdbx_seq_one_letter_code
_entity_poly.pdbx_strand_id
1 'polypeptide(L)'
;MLLQELKRLHIWGASTGFEICEVTSDFATLIEHLRKNRYQLVLLEATPDYPVLNLLQTIRQEKLCQAIAMVGQTAEFKIVRKSFLLGVDDYLITPFEISQFISLFGKIEHAEHGKIEAENSQKESLLDCFRTIDFSIKKELDNLLYHALSEYSDPLESFSYLKRIWDDVTLELFRRHPWLELYFQADDFILPETDFPDCEEQIQKSVDDFYSLFTEFAELYPAHSEGMDKILLYILNRPEEDLKQKTISEELYINRSYFSTMFTAQMQINFVDYVNIVKMKRAAYLLKHTKRKVIDIAGALDYKDMGYFLKKFKAKYGVTPSQYRIPETYEFQI
;
A
#
# COMPACT_ATOMS: atom_id res chain seq x y z
N MET A 1 12.26 -27.50 -35.18
CA MET A 1 11.02 -28.30 -35.30
C MET A 1 10.05 -27.93 -34.20
N LEU A 2 10.43 -28.00 -32.96
CA LEU A 2 9.63 -27.71 -31.75
C LEU A 2 8.98 -26.29 -31.73
N LEU A 3 9.76 -25.25 -32.02
CA LEU A 3 9.26 -23.88 -32.09
C LEU A 3 8.20 -23.68 -33.19
N GLN A 4 8.34 -24.33 -34.33
CA GLN A 4 7.34 -24.26 -35.42
C GLN A 4 6.03 -24.91 -35.02
N GLU A 5 6.11 -25.99 -34.27
CA GLU A 5 4.96 -26.70 -33.72
C GLU A 5 4.25 -25.86 -32.67
N LEU A 6 4.99 -25.27 -31.73
CA LEU A 6 4.46 -24.31 -30.74
C LEU A 6 3.76 -23.12 -31.40
N LYS A 7 4.39 -22.47 -32.39
CA LYS A 7 3.79 -21.32 -33.08
C LYS A 7 2.53 -21.66 -33.89
N ARG A 8 2.32 -22.92 -34.25
CA ARG A 8 1.11 -23.39 -34.97
C ARG A 8 -0.09 -23.61 -34.04
N LEU A 9 0.13 -23.71 -32.74
CA LEU A 9 -0.96 -23.86 -31.79
C LEU A 9 -1.76 -22.54 -31.74
N HIS A 10 -3.06 -22.64 -31.92
CA HIS A 10 -3.99 -21.49 -31.86
C HIS A 10 -4.33 -21.10 -30.39
N ILE A 11 -3.31 -21.07 -29.54
CA ILE A 11 -3.42 -20.74 -28.10
C ILE A 11 -2.71 -19.45 -27.71
N TRP A 12 -2.06 -18.79 -28.67
CA TRP A 12 -1.31 -17.57 -28.40
C TRP A 12 -2.13 -16.31 -28.72
N GLY A 13 -1.92 -15.25 -27.95
CA GLY A 13 -2.57 -13.96 -28.15
C GLY A 13 -3.89 -13.82 -27.42
N ALA A 14 -4.85 -13.14 -28.04
CA ALA A 14 -6.12 -12.72 -27.41
C ALA A 14 -6.98 -13.85 -26.85
N SER A 15 -6.79 -15.10 -27.32
CA SER A 15 -7.58 -16.26 -26.85
C SER A 15 -7.22 -16.75 -25.44
N THR A 16 -5.97 -16.56 -25.02
CA THR A 16 -5.46 -17.00 -23.72
C THR A 16 -4.74 -15.91 -22.94
N GLY A 17 -4.48 -14.75 -23.55
CA GLY A 17 -3.65 -13.70 -22.94
C GLY A 17 -2.15 -13.98 -22.93
N PHE A 18 -1.70 -15.19 -23.34
CA PHE A 18 -0.29 -15.55 -23.40
C PHE A 18 0.28 -15.37 -24.82
N GLU A 19 1.48 -14.84 -24.91
CA GLU A 19 2.18 -14.68 -26.18
C GLU A 19 3.65 -15.11 -26.08
N ILE A 20 4.24 -15.52 -27.21
CA ILE A 20 5.66 -15.86 -27.27
C ILE A 20 6.43 -14.56 -27.47
N CYS A 21 7.03 -14.02 -26.40
CA CYS A 21 7.77 -12.78 -26.44
C CYS A 21 9.17 -12.96 -27.04
N GLU A 22 9.89 -13.99 -26.59
CA GLU A 22 11.28 -14.20 -26.96
C GLU A 22 11.62 -15.67 -27.16
N VAL A 23 12.62 -15.94 -28.01
CA VAL A 23 13.13 -17.26 -28.28
C VAL A 23 14.65 -17.21 -28.41
N THR A 24 15.36 -18.02 -27.66
CA THR A 24 16.81 -18.13 -27.74
C THR A 24 17.26 -19.60 -27.64
N SER A 25 18.40 -19.91 -28.23
CA SER A 25 19.07 -21.21 -28.06
C SER A 25 20.29 -21.11 -27.14
N ASP A 26 20.62 -19.90 -26.70
CA ASP A 26 21.77 -19.65 -25.83
C ASP A 26 21.31 -19.39 -24.39
N PHE A 27 21.85 -20.19 -23.46
CA PHE A 27 21.46 -20.15 -22.05
C PHE A 27 21.93 -18.88 -21.34
N ALA A 28 23.09 -18.31 -21.74
CA ALA A 28 23.58 -17.07 -21.16
C ALA A 28 22.67 -15.89 -21.52
N THR A 29 22.27 -15.81 -22.80
CA THR A 29 21.30 -14.85 -23.32
C THR A 29 19.95 -15.01 -22.62
N LEU A 30 19.48 -16.24 -22.41
CA LEU A 30 18.23 -16.49 -21.70
C LEU A 30 18.26 -15.91 -20.28
N ILE A 31 19.30 -16.21 -19.51
CA ILE A 31 19.42 -15.68 -18.13
C ILE A 31 19.51 -14.16 -18.13
N GLU A 32 20.24 -13.55 -19.07
CA GLU A 32 20.30 -12.10 -19.19
C GLU A 32 18.92 -11.47 -19.47
N HIS A 33 18.11 -12.08 -20.36
CA HIS A 33 16.76 -11.63 -20.65
C HIS A 33 15.84 -11.80 -19.45
N LEU A 34 15.91 -12.93 -18.75
CA LEU A 34 15.11 -13.19 -17.56
C LEU A 34 15.44 -12.24 -16.40
N ARG A 35 16.68 -11.77 -16.27
CA ARG A 35 17.08 -10.76 -15.28
C ARG A 35 16.61 -9.35 -15.62
N LYS A 36 16.48 -9.05 -16.93
CA LYS A 36 16.04 -7.72 -17.42
C LYS A 36 14.53 -7.58 -17.50
N ASN A 37 13.82 -8.66 -17.78
CA ASN A 37 12.38 -8.67 -18.03
C ASN A 37 11.71 -9.74 -17.17
N ARG A 38 10.46 -9.49 -16.78
CA ARG A 38 9.64 -10.48 -16.07
C ARG A 38 8.83 -11.29 -17.08
N TYR A 39 8.97 -12.61 -17.04
CA TYR A 39 8.19 -13.53 -17.83
C TYR A 39 7.34 -14.42 -16.91
N GLN A 40 6.09 -14.65 -17.30
CA GLN A 40 5.18 -15.50 -16.57
C GLN A 40 5.55 -16.99 -16.74
N LEU A 41 6.04 -17.37 -17.91
CA LEU A 41 6.36 -18.73 -18.27
C LEU A 41 7.65 -18.82 -19.08
N VAL A 42 8.50 -19.77 -18.72
CA VAL A 42 9.66 -20.19 -19.52
C VAL A 42 9.48 -21.62 -19.98
N LEU A 43 9.57 -21.84 -21.27
CA LEU A 43 9.56 -23.18 -21.88
C LEU A 43 10.99 -23.59 -22.22
N LEU A 44 11.47 -24.69 -21.66
CA LEU A 44 12.80 -25.21 -21.86
C LEU A 44 12.76 -26.56 -22.62
N GLU A 45 13.50 -26.69 -23.71
CA GLU A 45 13.63 -27.93 -24.41
C GLU A 45 14.42 -28.97 -23.59
N ALA A 46 13.85 -30.13 -23.36
CA ALA A 46 14.50 -31.22 -22.67
C ALA A 46 15.55 -31.86 -23.59
N THR A 47 16.81 -31.63 -23.28
CA THR A 47 17.94 -32.26 -23.94
C THR A 47 18.52 -33.37 -23.06
N PRO A 48 19.04 -34.46 -23.62
CA PRO A 48 19.65 -35.52 -22.83
C PRO A 48 20.85 -35.08 -22.00
N ASP A 49 21.42 -33.95 -22.38
CA ASP A 49 22.61 -33.38 -21.76
C ASP A 49 22.25 -32.47 -20.56
N TYR A 50 22.94 -32.65 -19.47
CA TYR A 50 22.72 -32.02 -18.18
C TYR A 50 22.76 -30.46 -18.10
N PRO A 51 23.15 -29.66 -19.11
CA PRO A 51 23.19 -28.18 -19.02
C PRO A 51 21.85 -27.55 -18.66
N VAL A 52 20.74 -28.11 -19.15
CA VAL A 52 19.37 -27.60 -18.87
C VAL A 52 19.02 -27.69 -17.39
N LEU A 53 19.49 -28.72 -16.70
CA LEU A 53 19.22 -28.91 -15.27
C LEU A 53 19.93 -27.88 -14.39
N ASN A 54 21.13 -27.45 -14.77
CA ASN A 54 21.84 -26.37 -14.10
C ASN A 54 21.15 -25.02 -14.34
N LEU A 55 20.65 -24.82 -15.56
CA LEU A 55 19.87 -23.64 -15.92
C LEU A 55 18.58 -23.55 -15.10
N LEU A 56 17.84 -24.66 -14.96
CA LEU A 56 16.66 -24.74 -14.10
C LEU A 56 16.96 -24.32 -12.67
N GLN A 57 18.07 -24.84 -12.12
CA GLN A 57 18.48 -24.51 -10.77
C GLN A 57 18.75 -23.01 -10.60
N THR A 58 19.43 -22.39 -11.57
CA THR A 58 19.70 -20.95 -11.57
C THR A 58 18.40 -20.14 -11.64
N ILE A 59 17.49 -20.46 -12.58
CA ILE A 59 16.22 -19.77 -12.76
C ILE A 59 15.37 -19.83 -11.48
N ARG A 60 15.37 -20.98 -10.78
CA ARG A 60 14.61 -21.15 -9.54
C ARG A 60 15.25 -20.51 -8.34
N GLN A 61 16.58 -20.61 -8.20
CA GLN A 61 17.30 -19.97 -7.09
C GLN A 61 17.22 -18.44 -7.14
N GLU A 62 17.30 -17.87 -8.36
CA GLU A 62 17.20 -16.43 -8.58
C GLU A 62 15.74 -15.96 -8.78
N LYS A 63 14.75 -16.88 -8.75
CA LYS A 63 13.31 -16.58 -8.95
C LYS A 63 13.01 -15.77 -10.23
N LEU A 64 13.70 -16.09 -11.33
CA LEU A 64 13.69 -15.30 -12.56
C LEU A 64 12.40 -15.38 -13.38
N CYS A 65 11.51 -16.34 -13.12
CA CYS A 65 10.19 -16.43 -13.74
C CYS A 65 9.18 -17.10 -12.81
N GLN A 66 7.91 -16.91 -13.09
CA GLN A 66 6.82 -17.43 -12.29
C GLN A 66 6.67 -18.96 -12.48
N ALA A 67 6.62 -19.41 -13.72
CA ALA A 67 6.47 -20.82 -14.06
C ALA A 67 7.53 -21.29 -15.07
N ILE A 68 7.94 -22.56 -14.92
CA ILE A 68 8.85 -23.22 -15.86
C ILE A 68 8.18 -24.52 -16.32
N ALA A 69 8.08 -24.70 -17.63
CA ALA A 69 7.71 -25.99 -18.19
C ALA A 69 8.83 -26.53 -19.07
N MET A 70 9.08 -27.84 -18.99
CA MET A 70 9.98 -28.52 -19.92
C MET A 70 9.19 -29.11 -21.08
N VAL A 71 9.83 -29.15 -22.24
CA VAL A 71 9.26 -29.66 -23.48
C VAL A 71 10.16 -30.73 -24.03
N GLY A 72 9.63 -31.93 -24.29
CA GLY A 72 10.40 -33.06 -24.80
C GLY A 72 9.65 -33.91 -25.79
N GLN A 73 10.39 -34.72 -26.56
CA GLN A 73 9.81 -35.68 -27.49
C GLN A 73 9.50 -37.03 -26.81
N THR A 74 10.12 -37.28 -25.67
CA THR A 74 9.95 -38.52 -24.91
C THR A 74 9.91 -38.20 -23.41
N ALA A 75 9.15 -38.96 -22.66
CA ALA A 75 9.11 -38.86 -21.20
C ALA A 75 10.07 -39.83 -20.55
N GLU A 76 11.39 -39.62 -20.69
CA GLU A 76 12.34 -40.41 -19.92
C GLU A 76 12.15 -40.14 -18.43
N PHE A 77 11.73 -41.15 -17.68
CA PHE A 77 11.39 -41.06 -16.27
C PHE A 77 12.47 -40.33 -15.41
N LYS A 78 13.75 -40.62 -15.69
CA LYS A 78 14.85 -40.01 -14.96
C LYS A 78 14.92 -38.48 -15.16
N ILE A 79 14.72 -38.02 -16.39
CA ILE A 79 14.78 -36.59 -16.74
C ILE A 79 13.55 -35.90 -16.17
N VAL A 80 12.37 -36.44 -16.39
CA VAL A 80 11.11 -35.88 -15.89
C VAL A 80 11.14 -35.76 -14.36
N ARG A 81 11.50 -36.85 -13.66
CA ARG A 81 11.58 -36.84 -12.20
C ARG A 81 12.58 -35.79 -11.68
N LYS A 82 13.75 -35.69 -12.31
CA LYS A 82 14.79 -34.74 -11.89
C LYS A 82 14.36 -33.29 -12.14
N SER A 83 13.65 -33.04 -13.24
CA SER A 83 13.08 -31.72 -13.55
C SER A 83 12.08 -31.26 -12.50
N PHE A 84 11.14 -32.10 -12.10
CA PHE A 84 10.19 -31.79 -11.03
C PHE A 84 10.86 -31.59 -9.67
N LEU A 85 11.91 -32.36 -9.35
CA LEU A 85 12.70 -32.14 -8.13
C LEU A 85 13.47 -30.80 -8.13
N LEU A 86 13.72 -30.25 -9.30
CA LEU A 86 14.33 -28.93 -9.49
C LEU A 86 13.30 -27.79 -9.64
N GLY A 87 12.02 -28.10 -9.45
CA GLY A 87 10.95 -27.10 -9.41
C GLY A 87 10.30 -26.77 -10.75
N VAL A 88 10.36 -27.68 -11.75
CA VAL A 88 9.57 -27.53 -12.97
C VAL A 88 8.09 -27.71 -12.64
N ASP A 89 7.22 -26.84 -13.15
CA ASP A 89 5.78 -26.85 -12.87
C ASP A 89 5.03 -27.84 -13.76
N ASP A 90 5.55 -28.08 -14.99
CA ASP A 90 4.96 -29.05 -15.92
C ASP A 90 5.96 -29.59 -16.93
N TYR A 91 5.63 -30.74 -17.54
CA TYR A 91 6.43 -31.36 -18.58
C TYR A 91 5.56 -31.70 -19.77
N LEU A 92 5.74 -31.02 -20.88
CA LEU A 92 4.95 -31.12 -22.09
C LEU A 92 5.62 -32.04 -23.09
N ILE A 93 4.86 -32.98 -23.69
CA ILE A 93 5.37 -33.96 -24.63
C ILE A 93 4.81 -33.69 -26.02
N THR A 94 5.68 -33.73 -27.03
CA THR A 94 5.25 -33.61 -28.44
C THR A 94 4.75 -34.92 -28.98
N PRO A 95 3.72 -34.98 -29.89
CA PRO A 95 3.01 -33.79 -30.39
C PRO A 95 2.16 -33.12 -29.31
N PHE A 96 2.14 -31.77 -29.32
CA PHE A 96 1.46 -31.03 -28.30
C PHE A 96 -0.06 -31.14 -28.36
N GLU A 97 -0.67 -31.34 -27.20
CA GLU A 97 -2.12 -31.20 -27.03
C GLU A 97 -2.43 -29.83 -26.43
N ILE A 98 -3.43 -29.15 -26.97
CA ILE A 98 -3.88 -27.83 -26.48
C ILE A 98 -4.27 -27.88 -24.99
N SER A 99 -4.85 -29.02 -24.56
CA SER A 99 -5.27 -29.26 -23.16
C SER A 99 -4.12 -29.11 -22.16
N GLN A 100 -2.89 -29.52 -22.53
CA GLN A 100 -1.70 -29.37 -21.66
C GLN A 100 -1.37 -27.89 -21.39
N PHE A 101 -1.44 -27.06 -22.43
CA PHE A 101 -1.19 -25.61 -22.29
C PHE A 101 -2.31 -24.90 -21.52
N ILE A 102 -3.57 -25.26 -21.78
CA ILE A 102 -4.72 -24.73 -21.05
C ILE A 102 -4.57 -25.04 -19.54
N SER A 103 -4.18 -26.27 -19.21
CA SER A 103 -3.93 -26.65 -17.80
C SER A 103 -2.78 -25.86 -17.19
N LEU A 104 -1.67 -25.67 -17.90
CA LEU A 104 -0.52 -24.92 -17.45
C LEU A 104 -0.85 -23.44 -17.27
N PHE A 105 -1.51 -22.81 -18.24
CA PHE A 105 -1.94 -21.40 -18.16
C PHE A 105 -2.93 -21.20 -17.01
N GLY A 106 -3.89 -22.11 -16.85
CA GLY A 106 -4.81 -22.06 -15.71
C GLY A 106 -4.10 -22.10 -14.35
N LYS A 107 -3.05 -22.93 -14.19
CA LYS A 107 -2.24 -22.94 -12.95
C LYS A 107 -1.56 -21.60 -12.70
N ILE A 108 -1.02 -20.95 -13.75
CA ILE A 108 -0.34 -19.64 -13.66
C ILE A 108 -1.36 -18.56 -13.28
N GLU A 109 -2.52 -18.51 -13.96
CA GLU A 109 -3.59 -17.56 -13.68
C GLU A 109 -4.16 -17.72 -12.26
N HIS A 110 -4.38 -18.95 -11.80
CA HIS A 110 -4.83 -19.21 -10.43
C HIS A 110 -3.83 -18.77 -9.38
N ALA A 111 -2.52 -18.94 -9.64
CA ALA A 111 -1.49 -18.45 -8.74
C ALA A 111 -1.45 -16.92 -8.68
N GLU A 112 -1.67 -16.22 -9.80
CA GLU A 112 -1.80 -14.76 -9.85
C GLU A 112 -3.06 -14.27 -9.13
N HIS A 113 -4.21 -14.91 -9.39
CA HIS A 113 -5.46 -14.56 -8.69
C HIS A 113 -5.34 -14.72 -7.18
N GLY A 114 -4.73 -15.79 -6.71
CA GLY A 114 -4.51 -16.01 -5.29
C GLY A 114 -3.62 -14.92 -4.66
N LYS A 115 -2.62 -14.41 -5.38
CA LYS A 115 -1.79 -13.28 -4.91
C LYS A 115 -2.61 -11.99 -4.85
N ILE A 116 -3.40 -11.69 -5.87
CA ILE A 116 -4.27 -10.51 -5.92
C ILE A 116 -5.32 -10.56 -4.81
N GLU A 117 -5.93 -11.72 -4.55
CA GLU A 117 -6.88 -11.90 -3.46
C GLU A 117 -6.24 -11.68 -2.09
N ALA A 118 -5.01 -12.19 -1.88
CA ALA A 118 -4.26 -11.96 -0.65
C ALA A 118 -3.92 -10.48 -0.45
N GLU A 119 -3.46 -9.78 -1.50
CA GLU A 119 -3.20 -8.34 -1.46
C GLU A 119 -4.47 -7.54 -1.11
N ASN A 120 -5.58 -7.85 -1.76
CA ASN A 120 -6.86 -7.20 -1.49
C ASN A 120 -7.35 -7.45 -0.06
N SER A 121 -7.15 -8.68 0.45
CA SER A 121 -7.49 -9.01 1.84
C SER A 121 -6.66 -8.20 2.84
N GLN A 122 -5.37 -8.01 2.58
CA GLN A 122 -4.50 -7.19 3.44
C GLN A 122 -4.87 -5.71 3.41
N LYS A 123 -5.18 -5.16 2.21
CA LYS A 123 -5.68 -3.79 2.07
C LYS A 123 -6.96 -3.56 2.86
N GLU A 124 -7.95 -4.43 2.68
CA GLU A 124 -9.23 -4.31 3.40
C GLU A 124 -9.05 -4.47 4.91
N SER A 125 -8.15 -5.34 5.39
CA SER A 125 -7.85 -5.47 6.81
C SER A 125 -7.32 -4.15 7.40
N LEU A 126 -6.38 -3.48 6.73
CA LEU A 126 -5.87 -2.18 7.16
C LEU A 126 -6.95 -1.09 7.12
N LEU A 127 -7.75 -1.03 6.04
CA LEU A 127 -8.84 -0.06 5.92
C LEU A 127 -9.95 -0.30 6.96
N ASP A 128 -10.20 -1.55 7.33
CA ASP A 128 -11.15 -1.91 8.39
C ASP A 128 -10.68 -1.42 9.76
N CYS A 129 -9.38 -1.42 10.04
CA CYS A 129 -8.85 -0.82 11.26
C CYS A 129 -9.20 0.67 11.37
N PHE A 130 -9.12 1.42 10.28
CA PHE A 130 -9.57 2.82 10.26
C PHE A 130 -11.09 2.94 10.43
N ARG A 131 -11.86 2.08 9.78
CA ARG A 131 -13.32 2.09 9.88
C ARG A 131 -13.83 1.79 11.28
N THR A 132 -13.19 0.85 11.98
CA THR A 132 -13.59 0.39 13.31
C THR A 132 -12.82 1.06 14.46
N ILE A 133 -11.80 1.87 14.12
CA ILE A 133 -10.85 2.45 15.08
C ILE A 133 -10.18 1.35 15.92
N ASP A 134 -9.69 0.32 15.22
CA ASP A 134 -9.06 -0.83 15.86
C ASP A 134 -7.54 -0.62 15.96
N PHE A 135 -7.04 -0.45 17.18
CA PHE A 135 -5.61 -0.28 17.48
C PHE A 135 -4.77 -1.54 17.23
N SER A 136 -5.38 -2.66 16.81
CA SER A 136 -4.66 -3.81 16.28
C SER A 136 -3.96 -3.53 14.95
N ILE A 137 -4.20 -2.37 14.31
CA ILE A 137 -3.57 -1.92 13.06
C ILE A 137 -2.03 -2.07 13.09
N LYS A 138 -1.38 -1.84 14.23
CA LYS A 138 0.06 -2.04 14.36
C LYS A 138 0.45 -3.48 14.06
N LYS A 139 -0.32 -4.44 14.56
CA LYS A 139 -0.10 -5.87 14.28
C LYS A 139 -0.36 -6.20 12.81
N GLU A 140 -1.36 -5.56 12.18
CA GLU A 140 -1.62 -5.75 10.76
C GLU A 140 -0.49 -5.20 9.89
N LEU A 141 0.09 -4.06 10.26
CA LEU A 141 1.28 -3.51 9.61
C LEU A 141 2.51 -4.42 9.78
N ASP A 142 2.73 -4.95 10.98
CA ASP A 142 3.80 -5.92 11.23
C ASP A 142 3.59 -7.21 10.43
N ASN A 143 2.35 -7.70 10.32
CA ASN A 143 2.00 -8.87 9.51
C ASN A 143 2.27 -8.62 8.01
N LEU A 144 1.90 -7.44 7.49
CA LEU A 144 2.16 -7.06 6.12
C LEU A 144 3.66 -7.04 5.83
N LEU A 145 4.45 -6.45 6.73
CA LEU A 145 5.91 -6.41 6.63
C LEU A 145 6.51 -7.81 6.66
N TYR A 146 6.11 -8.64 7.62
CA TYR A 146 6.58 -10.03 7.72
C TYR A 146 6.25 -10.83 6.45
N HIS A 147 5.03 -10.69 5.93
CA HIS A 147 4.63 -11.36 4.68
C HIS A 147 5.49 -10.93 3.51
N ALA A 148 5.72 -9.63 3.34
CA ALA A 148 6.58 -9.12 2.27
C ALA A 148 8.01 -9.69 2.33
N LEU A 149 8.61 -9.73 3.51
CA LEU A 149 9.96 -10.24 3.71
C LEU A 149 10.06 -11.78 3.57
N SER A 150 8.97 -12.51 3.86
CA SER A 150 8.95 -13.97 3.73
C SER A 150 8.70 -14.48 2.30
N GLU A 151 7.85 -13.76 1.55
CA GLU A 151 7.47 -14.15 0.18
C GLU A 151 8.54 -13.78 -0.85
N TYR A 152 9.22 -12.65 -0.65
CA TYR A 152 10.18 -12.13 -1.61
C TYR A 152 11.60 -12.20 -1.06
N SER A 153 12.49 -12.90 -1.78
CA SER A 153 13.91 -13.00 -1.41
C SER A 153 14.72 -11.78 -1.85
N ASP A 154 14.21 -11.05 -2.87
CA ASP A 154 14.80 -9.81 -3.32
C ASP A 154 14.21 -8.65 -2.52
N PRO A 155 15.04 -7.87 -1.80
CA PRO A 155 14.57 -6.71 -1.05
C PRO A 155 13.80 -5.68 -1.91
N LEU A 156 14.15 -5.52 -3.20
CA LEU A 156 13.48 -4.61 -4.12
C LEU A 156 12.04 -5.10 -4.44
N GLU A 157 11.86 -6.41 -4.58
CA GLU A 157 10.52 -6.99 -4.78
C GLU A 157 9.66 -6.87 -3.54
N SER A 158 10.23 -7.12 -2.35
CA SER A 158 9.55 -6.91 -1.06
C SER A 158 9.08 -5.46 -0.91
N PHE A 159 9.98 -4.51 -1.22
CA PHE A 159 9.65 -3.09 -1.16
C PHE A 159 8.56 -2.70 -2.17
N SER A 160 8.66 -3.17 -3.41
CA SER A 160 7.66 -2.89 -4.45
C SER A 160 6.27 -3.43 -4.08
N TYR A 161 6.22 -4.61 -3.43
CA TYR A 161 4.98 -5.18 -2.92
C TYR A 161 4.38 -4.33 -1.79
N LEU A 162 5.21 -3.97 -0.79
CA LEU A 162 4.77 -3.10 0.31
C LEU A 162 4.29 -1.76 -0.20
N LYS A 163 5.06 -1.12 -1.10
CA LYS A 163 4.71 0.17 -1.68
C LYS A 163 3.34 0.14 -2.35
N ARG A 164 3.07 -0.88 -3.17
CA ARG A 164 1.78 -0.99 -3.87
C ARG A 164 0.60 -1.07 -2.89
N ILE A 165 0.67 -1.94 -1.88
CA ILE A 165 -0.40 -2.06 -0.89
C ILE A 165 -0.55 -0.77 -0.09
N TRP A 166 0.57 -0.20 0.33
CA TRP A 166 0.63 0.99 1.15
C TRP A 166 0.05 2.22 0.48
N ASP A 167 0.50 2.48 -0.75
CA ASP A 167 0.03 3.62 -1.54
C ASP A 167 -1.47 3.47 -1.85
N ASP A 168 -1.91 2.26 -2.20
CA ASP A 168 -3.33 1.97 -2.45
C ASP A 168 -4.20 2.19 -1.20
N VAL A 169 -3.75 1.76 -0.01
CA VAL A 169 -4.47 1.99 1.26
C VAL A 169 -4.52 3.48 1.58
N THR A 170 -3.40 4.17 1.42
CA THR A 170 -3.32 5.62 1.65
C THR A 170 -4.29 6.38 0.74
N LEU A 171 -4.22 6.14 -0.57
CA LEU A 171 -5.08 6.81 -1.54
C LEU A 171 -6.56 6.49 -1.31
N GLU A 172 -6.89 5.23 -0.99
CA GLU A 172 -8.28 4.83 -0.70
C GLU A 172 -8.78 5.46 0.60
N LEU A 173 -7.94 5.61 1.62
CA LEU A 173 -8.29 6.28 2.88
C LEU A 173 -8.65 7.76 2.62
N PHE A 174 -7.81 8.48 1.86
CA PHE A 174 -8.07 9.87 1.50
C PHE A 174 -9.29 10.01 0.59
N ARG A 175 -9.52 9.06 -0.29
CA ARG A 175 -10.74 9.02 -1.13
C ARG A 175 -12.01 8.82 -0.31
N ARG A 176 -11.98 7.92 0.70
CA ARG A 176 -13.12 7.68 1.61
C ARG A 176 -13.36 8.83 2.57
N HIS A 177 -12.30 9.55 2.95
CA HIS A 177 -12.33 10.64 3.91
C HIS A 177 -11.70 11.92 3.36
N PRO A 178 -12.35 12.64 2.42
CA PRO A 178 -11.77 13.84 1.76
C PRO A 178 -11.40 14.96 2.74
N TRP A 179 -12.00 15.01 3.94
CA TRP A 179 -11.64 15.97 4.97
C TRP A 179 -10.19 15.82 5.46
N LEU A 180 -9.55 14.65 5.25
CA LEU A 180 -8.14 14.44 5.62
C LEU A 180 -7.21 15.43 4.93
N GLU A 181 -7.50 15.84 3.69
CA GLU A 181 -6.69 16.82 2.94
C GLU A 181 -6.61 18.19 3.63
N LEU A 182 -7.50 18.49 4.57
CA LEU A 182 -7.43 19.71 5.38
C LEU A 182 -6.38 19.61 6.51
N TYR A 183 -5.91 18.43 6.85
CA TYR A 183 -5.04 18.16 8.01
C TYR A 183 -3.76 17.43 7.65
N PHE A 184 -3.73 16.74 6.52
CA PHE A 184 -2.63 15.90 6.05
C PHE A 184 -2.44 16.03 4.55
N GLN A 185 -1.24 15.72 4.06
CA GLN A 185 -1.00 15.49 2.65
C GLN A 185 -0.84 13.99 2.42
N ALA A 186 -1.52 13.43 1.43
CA ALA A 186 -1.39 12.01 1.09
C ALA A 186 0.07 11.65 0.78
N ASP A 187 0.80 12.55 0.10
CA ASP A 187 2.21 12.36 -0.26
C ASP A 187 3.14 12.18 0.95
N ASP A 188 2.76 12.69 2.15
CA ASP A 188 3.53 12.48 3.38
C ASP A 188 3.50 11.01 3.85
N PHE A 189 2.57 10.20 3.32
CA PHE A 189 2.32 8.80 3.71
C PHE A 189 2.52 7.80 2.57
N ILE A 190 2.83 8.26 1.37
CA ILE A 190 3.20 7.42 0.23
C ILE A 190 4.68 7.04 0.38
N LEU A 191 4.99 5.76 0.14
CA LEU A 191 6.38 5.30 0.19
C LEU A 191 7.19 5.92 -0.96
N PRO A 192 8.35 6.54 -0.65
CA PRO A 192 9.16 7.18 -1.68
C PRO A 192 9.66 6.16 -2.70
N GLU A 193 9.91 6.63 -3.93
CA GLU A 193 10.70 5.86 -4.90
C GLU A 193 12.16 5.97 -4.49
N THR A 194 12.77 4.85 -4.07
CA THR A 194 14.16 4.84 -3.62
C THR A 194 15.01 3.90 -4.45
N ASP A 195 16.16 4.41 -4.89
CA ASP A 195 17.31 3.60 -5.28
C ASP A 195 17.99 3.10 -3.99
N PHE A 196 18.18 1.77 -3.88
CA PHE A 196 18.71 1.08 -2.69
C PHE A 196 20.04 1.60 -2.13
N PRO A 197 20.29 1.68 -0.80
CA PRO A 197 20.43 0.50 0.09
C PRO A 197 19.76 0.55 1.48
N ASP A 198 18.99 1.57 1.84
CA ASP A 198 18.52 1.77 3.22
C ASP A 198 17.04 1.39 3.46
N CYS A 199 16.57 0.27 2.88
CA CYS A 199 15.14 -0.09 2.87
C CYS A 199 14.55 -0.40 4.24
N GLU A 200 15.28 -1.08 5.12
CA GLU A 200 14.71 -1.49 6.41
C GLU A 200 14.38 -0.28 7.29
N GLU A 201 15.29 0.71 7.36
CA GLU A 201 15.06 1.92 8.16
C GLU A 201 13.92 2.75 7.57
N GLN A 202 13.85 2.89 6.25
CA GLN A 202 12.77 3.62 5.59
C GLN A 202 11.41 2.93 5.74
N ILE A 203 11.35 1.61 5.61
CA ILE A 203 10.13 0.83 5.84
C ILE A 203 9.67 1.00 7.29
N GLN A 204 10.57 0.86 8.27
CA GLN A 204 10.22 1.02 9.67
C GLN A 204 9.69 2.42 9.97
N LYS A 205 10.36 3.45 9.45
CA LYS A 205 9.89 4.84 9.57
C LYS A 205 8.49 5.01 8.96
N SER A 206 8.24 4.46 7.79
CA SER A 206 6.93 4.55 7.14
C SER A 206 5.83 3.84 7.93
N VAL A 207 6.13 2.71 8.57
CA VAL A 207 5.21 2.02 9.50
C VAL A 207 4.86 2.94 10.67
N ASP A 208 5.85 3.60 11.27
CA ASP A 208 5.64 4.52 12.38
C ASP A 208 4.86 5.76 11.95
N ASP A 209 5.15 6.33 10.77
CA ASP A 209 4.42 7.45 10.19
C ASP A 209 2.95 7.09 9.92
N PHE A 210 2.70 5.91 9.36
CA PHE A 210 1.33 5.44 9.10
C PHE A 210 0.55 5.14 10.39
N TYR A 211 1.20 4.56 11.38
CA TYR A 211 0.60 4.37 12.71
C TYR A 211 0.30 5.72 13.38
N SER A 212 1.17 6.72 13.18
CA SER A 212 0.91 8.10 13.61
C SER A 212 -0.32 8.69 12.92
N LEU A 213 -0.45 8.51 11.59
CA LEU A 213 -1.65 8.90 10.85
C LEU A 213 -2.91 8.26 11.44
N PHE A 214 -2.87 6.95 11.72
CA PHE A 214 -3.99 6.25 12.33
C PHE A 214 -4.38 6.84 13.69
N THR A 215 -3.39 7.10 14.58
CA THR A 215 -3.67 7.67 15.90
C THR A 215 -4.26 9.07 15.82
N GLU A 216 -3.79 9.89 14.88
CA GLU A 216 -4.33 11.21 14.62
C GLU A 216 -5.72 11.17 13.98
N PHE A 217 -5.95 10.22 13.07
CA PHE A 217 -7.28 9.95 12.50
C PHE A 217 -8.25 9.56 13.61
N ALA A 218 -7.88 8.63 14.49
CA ALA A 218 -8.72 8.17 15.60
C ALA A 218 -9.02 9.30 16.62
N GLU A 219 -8.10 10.25 16.82
CA GLU A 219 -8.35 11.44 17.65
C GLU A 219 -9.40 12.36 17.02
N LEU A 220 -9.32 12.55 15.69
CA LEU A 220 -10.23 13.44 14.97
C LEU A 220 -11.58 12.78 14.67
N TYR A 221 -11.57 11.50 14.40
CA TYR A 221 -12.76 10.75 13.97
C TYR A 221 -12.85 9.41 14.72
N PRO A 222 -13.08 9.45 16.05
CA PRO A 222 -13.15 8.24 16.86
C PRO A 222 -14.39 7.40 16.54
N ALA A 223 -14.44 6.18 17.04
CA ALA A 223 -15.62 5.32 16.93
C ALA A 223 -16.88 5.99 17.48
N HIS A 224 -17.96 6.02 16.70
CA HIS A 224 -19.18 6.76 17.03
C HIS A 224 -20.42 6.17 16.34
N SER A 225 -21.60 6.66 16.73
CA SER A 225 -22.84 6.28 16.08
C SER A 225 -23.08 7.07 14.77
N GLU A 226 -23.89 6.55 13.88
CA GLU A 226 -24.29 7.21 12.63
C GLU A 226 -24.84 8.64 12.85
N GLY A 227 -25.54 8.87 13.98
CA GLY A 227 -26.07 10.21 14.31
C GLY A 227 -24.94 11.22 14.63
N MET A 228 -23.81 10.77 15.16
CA MET A 228 -22.65 11.61 15.44
C MET A 228 -21.84 11.91 14.17
N ASP A 229 -21.84 11.01 13.21
CA ASP A 229 -21.09 11.12 11.95
C ASP A 229 -21.31 12.48 11.27
N LYS A 230 -22.55 12.90 11.12
CA LYS A 230 -22.90 14.19 10.50
C LYS A 230 -22.31 15.38 11.23
N ILE A 231 -22.23 15.31 12.55
CA ILE A 231 -21.67 16.38 13.39
C ILE A 231 -20.16 16.44 13.21
N LEU A 232 -19.49 15.28 13.28
CA LEU A 232 -18.04 15.21 13.12
C LEU A 232 -17.61 15.67 11.72
N LEU A 233 -18.28 15.16 10.68
CA LEU A 233 -17.99 15.57 9.31
C LEU A 233 -18.29 17.07 9.07
N TYR A 234 -19.33 17.62 9.69
CA TYR A 234 -19.59 19.06 9.62
C TYR A 234 -18.38 19.87 10.18
N ILE A 235 -17.89 19.47 11.35
CA ILE A 235 -16.77 20.16 12.02
C ILE A 235 -15.46 19.96 11.24
N LEU A 236 -15.17 18.72 10.83
CA LEU A 236 -13.91 18.37 10.16
C LEU A 236 -13.76 19.02 8.78
N ASN A 237 -14.86 19.22 8.06
CA ASN A 237 -14.85 19.91 6.76
C ASN A 237 -14.78 21.44 6.86
N ARG A 238 -14.98 22.02 8.05
CA ARG A 238 -15.08 23.49 8.24
C ARG A 238 -14.20 24.02 9.39
N PRO A 239 -12.91 23.61 9.49
CA PRO A 239 -12.08 23.97 10.64
C PRO A 239 -11.79 25.47 10.75
N GLU A 240 -11.95 26.24 9.66
CA GLU A 240 -11.70 27.67 9.60
C GLU A 240 -12.97 28.52 9.85
N GLU A 241 -14.13 27.90 10.11
CA GLU A 241 -15.37 28.59 10.39
C GLU A 241 -15.59 28.82 11.91
N ASP A 242 -16.55 29.72 12.23
CA ASP A 242 -17.02 29.92 13.61
C ASP A 242 -17.91 28.74 14.04
N LEU A 243 -17.30 27.68 14.53
CA LEU A 243 -17.97 26.44 14.92
C LEU A 243 -18.68 26.61 16.27
N LYS A 244 -19.95 26.97 16.21
CA LYS A 244 -20.82 27.05 17.38
C LYS A 244 -21.82 25.92 17.43
N GLN A 245 -21.98 25.30 18.60
CA GLN A 245 -22.96 24.26 18.82
C GLN A 245 -24.38 24.66 18.36
N LYS A 246 -24.75 25.95 18.60
CA LYS A 246 -26.04 26.49 18.19
C LYS A 246 -26.23 26.38 16.65
N THR A 247 -25.26 26.89 15.91
CA THR A 247 -25.28 26.92 14.43
C THR A 247 -25.35 25.51 13.87
N ILE A 248 -24.50 24.60 14.37
CA ILE A 248 -24.47 23.20 13.92
C ILE A 248 -25.80 22.50 14.24
N SER A 249 -26.36 22.72 15.43
CA SER A 249 -27.66 22.15 15.81
C SER A 249 -28.79 22.62 14.90
N GLU A 250 -28.81 23.90 14.53
CA GLU A 250 -29.80 24.49 13.64
C GLU A 250 -29.66 23.95 12.21
N GLU A 251 -28.43 23.91 11.66
CA GLU A 251 -28.18 23.42 10.30
C GLU A 251 -28.40 21.92 10.13
N LEU A 252 -28.09 21.13 11.16
CA LEU A 252 -28.31 19.68 11.11
C LEU A 252 -29.68 19.25 11.65
N TYR A 253 -30.55 20.21 12.05
CA TYR A 253 -31.86 19.95 12.62
C TYR A 253 -31.82 19.05 13.86
N ILE A 254 -30.82 19.24 14.73
CA ILE A 254 -30.63 18.46 15.96
C ILE A 254 -31.01 19.31 17.17
N ASN A 255 -31.78 18.73 18.11
CA ASN A 255 -32.05 19.41 19.36
C ASN A 255 -30.79 19.71 20.15
N ARG A 256 -30.61 20.95 20.59
CA ARG A 256 -29.36 21.42 21.23
C ARG A 256 -29.01 20.68 22.53
N SER A 257 -30.03 20.36 23.35
CA SER A 257 -29.78 19.59 24.59
C SER A 257 -29.34 18.17 24.28
N TYR A 258 -29.98 17.54 23.30
CA TYR A 258 -29.62 16.21 22.81
C TYR A 258 -28.22 16.20 22.22
N PHE A 259 -27.86 17.21 21.41
CA PHE A 259 -26.50 17.38 20.88
C PHE A 259 -25.43 17.35 21.97
N SER A 260 -25.57 18.20 23.02
CA SER A 260 -24.60 18.26 24.09
C SER A 260 -24.39 16.93 24.81
N THR A 261 -25.52 16.29 25.16
CA THR A 261 -25.50 15.01 25.89
C THR A 261 -24.89 13.89 25.03
N MET A 262 -25.34 13.77 23.79
CA MET A 262 -24.82 12.78 22.85
C MET A 262 -23.34 12.98 22.55
N PHE A 263 -22.93 14.25 22.30
CA PHE A 263 -21.55 14.58 21.98
C PHE A 263 -20.60 14.19 23.13
N THR A 264 -20.90 14.63 24.35
CA THR A 264 -20.06 14.31 25.52
C THR A 264 -20.06 12.81 25.82
N ALA A 265 -21.21 12.12 25.67
CA ALA A 265 -21.29 10.69 25.92
C ALA A 265 -20.47 9.84 24.95
N GLN A 266 -20.43 10.22 23.66
CA GLN A 266 -19.68 9.46 22.64
C GLN A 266 -18.20 9.88 22.53
N MET A 267 -17.93 11.20 22.58
CA MET A 267 -16.57 11.73 22.42
C MET A 267 -15.75 11.71 23.71
N GLN A 268 -16.37 11.50 24.89
CA GLN A 268 -15.75 11.57 26.23
C GLN A 268 -15.07 12.91 26.54
N ILE A 269 -15.29 13.92 25.69
CA ILE A 269 -14.84 15.31 25.84
C ILE A 269 -15.98 16.25 25.47
N ASN A 270 -15.93 17.50 25.91
CA ASN A 270 -16.94 18.47 25.52
C ASN A 270 -16.69 19.00 24.10
N PHE A 271 -17.75 19.55 23.49
CA PHE A 271 -17.73 20.08 22.13
C PHE A 271 -16.62 21.14 21.90
N VAL A 272 -16.44 22.06 22.87
CA VAL A 272 -15.45 23.15 22.74
C VAL A 272 -14.02 22.60 22.71
N ASP A 273 -13.74 21.62 23.54
CA ASP A 273 -12.41 20.97 23.56
C ASP A 273 -12.13 20.19 22.26
N TYR A 274 -13.14 19.49 21.74
CA TYR A 274 -13.00 18.83 20.44
C TYR A 274 -12.76 19.83 19.30
N VAL A 275 -13.54 20.90 19.22
CA VAL A 275 -13.32 21.95 18.20
C VAL A 275 -11.91 22.55 18.33
N ASN A 276 -11.40 22.73 19.54
CA ASN A 276 -10.02 23.17 19.73
C ASN A 276 -9.00 22.16 19.21
N ILE A 277 -9.22 20.83 19.40
CA ILE A 277 -8.36 19.78 18.82
C ILE A 277 -8.32 19.92 17.30
N VAL A 278 -9.48 19.99 16.66
CA VAL A 278 -9.62 20.13 15.21
C VAL A 278 -8.92 21.38 14.70
N LYS A 279 -9.18 22.55 15.33
CA LYS A 279 -8.54 23.82 14.95
C LYS A 279 -7.02 23.81 15.15
N MET A 280 -6.51 23.18 16.21
CA MET A 280 -5.06 23.04 16.42
C MET A 280 -4.40 22.15 15.38
N LYS A 281 -5.05 21.06 14.97
CA LYS A 281 -4.57 20.22 13.87
C LYS A 281 -4.51 20.98 12.55
N ARG A 282 -5.58 21.72 12.24
CA ARG A 282 -5.58 22.59 11.05
C ARG A 282 -4.48 23.65 11.11
N ALA A 283 -4.25 24.25 12.27
CA ALA A 283 -3.16 25.20 12.47
C ALA A 283 -1.79 24.59 12.19
N ALA A 284 -1.53 23.39 12.70
CA ALA A 284 -0.28 22.65 12.46
C ALA A 284 -0.05 22.40 10.97
N TYR A 285 -1.10 21.93 10.27
CA TYR A 285 -1.06 21.76 8.82
C TYR A 285 -0.72 23.06 8.08
N LEU A 286 -1.43 24.16 8.37
CA LEU A 286 -1.20 25.46 7.73
C LEU A 286 0.20 26.02 8.01
N LEU A 287 0.74 25.78 9.22
CA LEU A 287 2.10 26.16 9.58
C LEU A 287 3.16 25.38 8.78
N LYS A 288 2.95 24.09 8.56
CA LYS A 288 3.89 23.21 7.86
C LYS A 288 3.86 23.43 6.34
N HIS A 289 2.65 23.56 5.77
CA HIS A 289 2.45 23.53 4.31
C HIS A 289 2.19 24.90 3.67
N THR A 290 2.13 26.02 4.46
CA THR A 290 1.91 27.36 3.92
C THR A 290 2.87 28.40 4.49
N LYS A 291 3.05 29.50 3.75
CA LYS A 291 3.82 30.68 4.21
C LYS A 291 2.98 31.70 4.98
N ARG A 292 1.71 31.37 5.34
CA ARG A 292 0.81 32.30 6.07
C ARG A 292 1.43 32.70 7.44
N LYS A 293 1.31 33.93 7.82
CA LYS A 293 1.79 34.37 9.14
C LYS A 293 0.98 33.72 10.27
N VAL A 294 1.61 33.52 11.43
CA VAL A 294 0.96 32.89 12.60
C VAL A 294 -0.32 33.61 12.99
N ILE A 295 -0.31 34.95 12.92
CA ILE A 295 -1.48 35.78 13.23
C ILE A 295 -2.63 35.56 12.23
N ASP A 296 -2.30 35.41 10.96
CA ASP A 296 -3.31 35.16 9.90
C ASP A 296 -3.93 33.76 10.03
N ILE A 297 -3.12 32.77 10.47
CA ILE A 297 -3.60 31.41 10.75
C ILE A 297 -4.54 31.42 11.97
N ALA A 298 -4.14 32.10 13.05
CA ALA A 298 -4.99 32.23 14.24
C ALA A 298 -6.32 32.93 13.90
N GLY A 299 -6.27 34.01 13.12
CA GLY A 299 -7.46 34.72 12.64
C GLY A 299 -8.37 33.87 11.77
N ALA A 300 -7.80 33.11 10.82
CA ALA A 300 -8.56 32.19 9.94
C ALA A 300 -9.27 31.10 10.74
N LEU A 301 -8.69 30.67 11.85
CA LEU A 301 -9.28 29.67 12.76
C LEU A 301 -10.23 30.29 13.80
N ASP A 302 -10.63 31.55 13.62
CA ASP A 302 -11.53 32.29 14.50
C ASP A 302 -11.01 32.49 15.95
N TYR A 303 -9.66 32.53 16.14
CA TYR A 303 -9.09 32.92 17.40
C TYR A 303 -8.97 34.47 17.51
N LYS A 304 -9.81 35.07 18.36
CA LYS A 304 -9.80 36.53 18.60
C LYS A 304 -8.65 36.95 19.49
N ASP A 305 -8.20 36.07 20.39
CA ASP A 305 -7.08 36.30 21.31
C ASP A 305 -5.86 35.47 20.88
N MET A 306 -4.82 36.15 20.42
CA MET A 306 -3.58 35.55 20.01
C MET A 306 -2.86 34.82 21.15
N GLY A 307 -2.92 35.36 22.36
CA GLY A 307 -2.32 34.76 23.55
C GLY A 307 -2.95 33.40 23.87
N TYR A 308 -4.28 33.32 23.75
CA TYR A 308 -5.02 32.07 23.93
C TYR A 308 -4.65 31.04 22.86
N PHE A 309 -4.56 31.44 21.58
CA PHE A 309 -4.11 30.57 20.50
C PHE A 309 -2.71 30.00 20.77
N LEU A 310 -1.74 30.83 21.09
CA LEU A 310 -0.36 30.43 21.39
C LEU A 310 -0.30 29.43 22.56
N LYS A 311 -1.07 29.71 23.64
CA LYS A 311 -1.16 28.80 24.79
C LYS A 311 -1.74 27.44 24.43
N LYS A 312 -2.83 27.40 23.67
CA LYS A 312 -3.47 26.17 23.24
C LYS A 312 -2.56 25.35 22.30
N PHE A 313 -1.91 26.02 21.34
CA PHE A 313 -0.98 25.37 20.42
C PHE A 313 0.22 24.75 21.16
N LYS A 314 0.86 25.52 22.04
CA LYS A 314 1.98 25.05 22.85
C LYS A 314 1.57 23.92 23.79
N ALA A 315 0.35 23.94 24.35
CA ALA A 315 -0.16 22.86 25.19
C ALA A 315 -0.33 21.55 24.41
N LYS A 316 -0.72 21.61 23.11
CA LYS A 316 -0.89 20.40 22.29
C LYS A 316 0.42 19.88 21.70
N TYR A 317 1.30 20.75 21.22
CA TYR A 317 2.50 20.36 20.47
C TYR A 317 3.82 20.54 21.24
N GLY A 318 3.80 21.03 22.46
CA GLY A 318 4.99 21.27 23.29
C GLY A 318 5.81 22.49 22.89
N VAL A 319 5.65 22.99 21.67
CA VAL A 319 6.42 24.11 21.08
C VAL A 319 5.49 25.24 20.61
N THR A 320 6.05 26.43 20.39
CA THR A 320 5.28 27.55 19.83
C THR A 320 5.02 27.34 18.32
N PRO A 321 3.96 27.96 17.73
CA PRO A 321 3.69 27.89 16.30
C PRO A 321 4.89 28.30 15.43
N SER A 322 5.69 29.28 15.85
CA SER A 322 6.86 29.70 15.10
C SER A 322 7.98 28.66 15.13
N GLN A 323 8.19 28.00 16.27
CA GLN A 323 9.14 26.90 16.39
C GLN A 323 8.68 25.66 15.62
N TYR A 324 7.38 25.37 15.62
CA TYR A 324 6.79 24.24 14.87
C TYR A 324 6.98 24.37 13.34
N ARG A 325 7.02 25.60 12.80
CA ARG A 325 7.22 25.89 11.38
C ARG A 325 8.65 25.64 10.91
N ILE A 326 9.65 25.72 11.80
CA ILE A 326 11.06 25.58 11.43
C ILE A 326 11.31 24.09 11.13
N PRO A 327 11.71 23.70 9.90
CA PRO A 327 12.17 22.35 9.65
C PRO A 327 13.39 22.07 10.54
N GLU A 328 13.52 20.87 11.09
CA GLU A 328 14.68 20.45 11.90
C GLU A 328 16.02 20.40 11.12
N THR A 329 16.01 20.72 9.84
CA THR A 329 17.20 20.75 8.98
C THR A 329 17.77 22.17 8.84
N TYR A 330 18.49 22.65 9.87
CA TYR A 330 19.65 23.49 9.65
C TYR A 330 20.90 22.60 9.70
N GLU A 331 21.25 21.99 8.58
CA GLU A 331 22.64 21.63 8.34
C GLU A 331 23.43 22.94 8.23
N PHE A 332 24.23 23.20 9.23
CA PHE A 332 25.29 24.20 9.15
C PHE A 332 26.26 23.78 8.05
N GLN A 333 26.16 24.39 6.87
CA GLN A 333 27.28 24.47 5.97
C GLN A 333 28.31 25.42 6.60
N ILE A 334 29.40 24.83 7.13
CA ILE A 334 30.66 25.52 7.46
C ILE A 334 31.57 25.42 6.23
#